data_5bff341f406c632137217925dfd48bb8
#
_entry.id   5bff341f406c632137217925dfd48bb8
#
_cell.length_a   1.000
_cell.length_b   1.000
_cell.length_c   1.000
_cell.angle_alpha   90.00
_cell.angle_beta   90.00
_cell.angle_gamma   90.00
#
_symmetry.space_group_name_H-M   'P 1'
#
loop_
_entity.id
_entity.type
_entity.pdbx_description
1 polymer ?
#
loop_
_entity_poly.entity_id
_entity_poly.type
_entity_poly.pdbx_seq_one_letter_code
_entity_poly.pdbx_strand_id
1 'polypeptide(L)'
;WNPSGNRKTSGFLDHEREWFTRLLDFGWHDLLRIHVGQQKGPYTWWSNRGRARELDRGWRIDYVLANDAAKSLFKSAEVLREGGLVVSDHAPLIVDLDL
;
A
#
# COMPACT_ATOMS: atom_id res chain seq x y z
N TRP A 1 1.35 2.20 9.52
CA TRP A 1 1.54 2.92 10.79
C TRP A 1 1.73 1.95 11.95
N ASN A 2 2.65 2.31 12.85
CA ASN A 2 2.95 1.57 14.08
C ASN A 2 3.15 0.05 13.87
N PRO A 3 4.16 -0.38 13.11
CA PRO A 3 4.38 -1.81 12.85
C PRO A 3 4.54 -2.64 14.12
N SER A 4 5.32 -2.18 15.09
CA SER A 4 5.57 -2.93 16.33
C SER A 4 4.31 -3.11 17.15
N GLY A 5 3.38 -2.14 17.16
CA GLY A 5 2.13 -2.21 17.90
C GLY A 5 1.06 -3.06 17.24
N ASN A 6 1.26 -3.45 15.96
CA ASN A 6 0.26 -4.17 15.17
C ASN A 6 0.65 -5.61 14.84
N ARG A 7 1.69 -6.15 15.44
CA ARG A 7 2.19 -7.50 15.12
C ARG A 7 1.18 -8.62 15.32
N LYS A 8 0.18 -8.41 16.18
CA LYS A 8 -0.90 -9.38 16.44
C LYS A 8 -2.21 -8.98 15.78
N THR A 9 -2.20 -7.97 14.93
CA THR A 9 -3.40 -7.46 14.25
C THR A 9 -3.57 -8.16 12.92
N SER A 10 -4.80 -8.61 12.61
CA SER A 10 -5.14 -9.20 11.31
C SER A 10 -4.71 -8.25 10.19
N GLY A 11 -4.12 -8.77 9.12
CA GLY A 11 -3.53 -8.01 8.03
C GLY A 11 -2.06 -7.66 8.26
N PHE A 12 -1.56 -7.80 9.50
CA PHE A 12 -0.18 -7.52 9.85
C PHE A 12 0.47 -8.65 10.67
N LEU A 13 -0.12 -9.84 10.65
CA LEU A 13 0.44 -11.01 11.31
C LEU A 13 1.76 -11.42 10.64
N ASP A 14 2.66 -12.00 11.42
CA ASP A 14 3.98 -12.38 10.90
C ASP A 14 3.89 -13.25 9.63
N HIS A 15 3.01 -14.25 9.61
CA HIS A 15 2.85 -15.11 8.44
C HIS A 15 2.26 -14.39 7.23
N GLU A 16 1.42 -13.39 7.43
CA GLU A 16 0.86 -12.57 6.37
C GLU A 16 1.96 -11.70 5.73
N ARG A 17 2.80 -11.09 6.57
CA ARG A 17 3.94 -10.29 6.11
C ARG A 17 4.98 -11.14 5.39
N GLU A 18 5.27 -12.33 5.89
CA GLU A 18 6.18 -13.28 5.27
C GLU A 18 5.70 -13.72 3.91
N TRP A 19 4.40 -13.99 3.77
CA TRP A 19 3.80 -14.34 2.50
C TRP A 19 4.02 -13.25 1.46
N PHE A 20 3.80 -11.99 1.83
CA PHE A 20 4.01 -10.86 0.94
C PHE A 20 5.49 -10.73 0.54
N THR A 21 6.40 -10.89 1.50
CA THR A 21 7.84 -10.87 1.24
C THR A 21 8.24 -11.95 0.24
N ARG A 22 7.70 -13.17 0.38
CA ARG A 22 7.96 -14.25 -0.59
C ARG A 22 7.47 -13.91 -1.98
N LEU A 23 6.31 -13.25 -2.07
CA LEU A 23 5.76 -12.82 -3.35
C LEU A 23 6.73 -11.87 -4.06
N LEU A 24 7.28 -10.91 -3.34
CA LEU A 24 8.29 -9.98 -3.88
C LEU A 24 9.58 -10.72 -4.26
N ASP A 25 10.02 -11.68 -3.47
CA ASP A 25 11.22 -12.47 -3.75
C ASP A 25 11.04 -13.32 -5.00
N PHE A 26 9.81 -13.67 -5.36
CA PHE A 26 9.49 -14.42 -6.58
C PHE A 26 9.50 -13.57 -7.86
N GLY A 27 9.79 -12.29 -7.75
CA GLY A 27 9.88 -11.41 -8.92
C GLY A 27 8.67 -10.52 -9.14
N TRP A 28 7.76 -10.42 -8.17
CA TRP A 28 6.69 -9.45 -8.21
C TRP A 28 7.17 -8.12 -7.63
N HIS A 29 6.76 -7.02 -8.24
CA HIS A 29 7.18 -5.68 -7.85
C HIS A 29 6.01 -4.87 -7.33
N ASP A 30 6.17 -4.29 -6.15
CA ASP A 30 5.20 -3.37 -5.53
C ASP A 30 5.43 -1.98 -6.13
N LEU A 31 4.63 -1.62 -7.12
CA LEU A 31 4.86 -0.40 -7.91
C LEU A 31 4.81 0.88 -7.08
N LEU A 32 3.87 0.98 -6.15
CA LEU A 32 3.79 2.17 -5.30
C LEU A 32 5.06 2.32 -4.43
N ARG A 33 5.53 1.22 -3.84
CA ARG A 33 6.75 1.25 -3.02
C ARG A 33 7.98 1.62 -3.84
N ILE A 34 8.07 1.16 -5.06
CA ILE A 34 9.17 1.53 -5.96
C ILE A 34 9.14 3.03 -6.23
N HIS A 35 7.95 3.59 -6.48
CA HIS A 35 7.81 5.00 -6.80
C HIS A 35 8.13 5.92 -5.61
N VAL A 36 7.61 5.58 -4.43
CA VAL A 36 7.74 6.45 -3.25
C VAL A 36 8.98 6.16 -2.41
N GLY A 37 9.60 5.00 -2.57
CA GLY A 37 10.80 4.64 -1.82
C GLY A 37 10.54 4.31 -0.36
N GLN A 38 11.55 4.48 0.48
CA GLN A 38 11.52 4.16 1.91
C GLN A 38 10.94 5.33 2.69
N GLN A 39 9.63 5.35 2.86
CA GLN A 39 8.96 6.37 3.66
C GLN A 39 7.73 5.80 4.35
N LYS A 40 7.25 6.49 5.38
CA LYS A 40 5.97 6.18 6.00
C LYS A 40 4.86 6.63 5.04
N GLY A 41 3.92 5.73 4.74
CA GLY A 41 2.90 6.03 3.77
C GLY A 41 3.42 6.11 2.34
N PRO A 42 2.58 6.58 1.40
CA PRO A 42 1.17 6.87 1.66
C PRO A 42 0.38 5.62 2.04
N TYR A 43 -0.76 5.82 2.70
CA TYR A 43 -1.65 4.72 3.11
C TYR A 43 -2.85 4.66 2.20
N THR A 44 -3.47 3.46 2.11
CA THR A 44 -4.64 3.25 1.26
C THR A 44 -5.91 2.96 2.07
N TRP A 45 -5.80 2.78 3.36
CA TRP A 45 -6.94 2.51 4.22
C TRP A 45 -6.71 3.09 5.62
N TRP A 46 -7.78 3.56 6.24
CA TRP A 46 -7.78 4.07 7.61
C TRP A 46 -8.97 3.50 8.36
N SER A 47 -8.73 3.09 9.62
CA SER A 47 -9.80 2.67 10.51
C SER A 47 -10.76 3.84 10.80
N ASN A 48 -12.03 3.53 11.06
CA ASN A 48 -13.00 4.52 11.52
C ASN A 48 -12.81 4.88 12.99
N ARG A 49 -11.87 4.24 13.67
CA ARG A 49 -11.61 4.42 15.11
C ARG A 49 -10.51 5.43 15.34
N GLY A 50 -10.59 6.11 16.50
CA GLY A 50 -9.49 6.90 17.05
C GLY A 50 -8.97 8.02 16.18
N ARG A 51 -9.78 8.58 15.31
CA ARG A 51 -9.36 9.68 14.42
C ARG A 51 -8.19 9.28 13.51
N ALA A 52 -8.11 8.00 13.15
CA ALA A 52 -7.00 7.47 12.37
C ALA A 52 -6.78 8.25 11.08
N ARG A 53 -7.84 8.64 10.40
CA ARG A 53 -7.77 9.37 9.13
C ARG A 53 -7.21 10.79 9.31
N GLU A 54 -7.68 11.51 10.30
CA GLU A 54 -7.20 12.87 10.59
C GLU A 54 -5.72 12.87 10.98
N LEU A 55 -5.31 11.86 11.77
CA LEU A 55 -3.94 11.73 12.26
C LEU A 55 -3.04 10.99 11.25
N ASP A 56 -3.60 10.57 10.10
CA ASP A 56 -2.93 9.79 9.07
C ASP A 56 -2.26 8.52 9.62
N ARG A 57 -2.96 7.82 10.50
CA ARG A 57 -2.54 6.53 11.07
C ARG A 57 -3.16 5.40 10.26
N GLY A 58 -2.72 5.28 9.02
CA GLY A 58 -3.32 4.36 8.07
C GLY A 58 -2.53 3.08 7.87
N TRP A 59 -3.02 2.29 6.93
CA TRP A 59 -2.41 1.03 6.49
C TRP A 59 -2.30 1.05 4.97
N ARG A 60 -1.23 0.50 4.47
CA ARG A 60 -1.07 0.30 3.03
C ARG A 60 -1.38 -1.17 2.73
N ILE A 61 -2.65 -1.44 2.42
CA ILE A 61 -3.15 -2.79 2.22
C ILE A 61 -3.68 -3.05 0.81
N ASP A 62 -3.71 -2.03 -0.03
CA ASP A 62 -4.07 -2.16 -1.44
C ASP A 62 -2.80 -2.03 -2.27
N TYR A 63 -2.59 -2.93 -3.23
CA TYR A 63 -1.36 -3.03 -4.00
C TYR A 63 -1.63 -3.18 -5.48
N VAL A 64 -0.71 -2.67 -6.30
CA VAL A 64 -0.59 -3.06 -7.70
C VAL A 64 0.79 -3.72 -7.84
N LEU A 65 0.78 -5.01 -8.15
CA LEU A 65 2.00 -5.79 -8.32
C LEU A 65 2.24 -6.03 -9.80
N ALA A 66 3.50 -5.97 -10.21
CA ALA A 66 3.90 -6.19 -11.60
C ALA A 66 5.05 -7.18 -11.67
N ASN A 67 5.04 -8.00 -12.73
CA ASN A 67 6.22 -8.79 -13.07
C ASN A 67 7.26 -7.89 -13.77
N ASP A 68 8.40 -8.45 -14.15
CA ASP A 68 9.46 -7.67 -14.77
C ASP A 68 9.02 -6.98 -16.06
N ALA A 69 8.24 -7.67 -16.89
CA ALA A 69 7.76 -7.11 -18.15
C ALA A 69 6.84 -5.89 -17.92
N ALA A 70 5.88 -6.01 -17.02
CA ALA A 70 4.97 -4.92 -16.70
C ALA A 70 5.69 -3.77 -15.96
N LYS A 71 6.67 -4.10 -15.11
CA LYS A 71 7.48 -3.09 -14.43
C LYS A 71 8.23 -2.21 -15.41
N SER A 72 8.71 -2.77 -16.51
CA SER A 72 9.43 -1.99 -17.53
C SER A 72 8.55 -0.92 -18.20
N LEU A 73 7.23 -1.03 -18.10
CA LEU A 73 6.27 -0.07 -18.63
C LEU A 73 5.82 0.96 -17.60
N PHE A 74 6.31 0.84 -16.36
CA PHE A 74 5.85 1.65 -15.24
C PHE A 74 6.32 3.11 -15.36
N LYS A 75 5.39 4.04 -15.22
CA LYS A 75 5.68 5.47 -15.23
C LYS A 75 5.54 6.09 -13.84
N SER A 76 4.40 5.91 -13.18
CA SER A 76 4.15 6.53 -11.89
C SER A 76 3.05 5.80 -11.12
N ALA A 77 3.02 6.03 -9.80
CA ALA A 77 1.95 5.54 -8.93
C ALA A 77 1.65 6.60 -7.88
N GLU A 78 0.37 6.72 -7.50
CA GLU A 78 -0.05 7.65 -6.46
C GLU A 78 -1.29 7.14 -5.73
N VAL A 79 -1.52 7.67 -4.53
CA VAL A 79 -2.74 7.43 -3.77
C VAL A 79 -3.53 8.72 -3.72
N LEU A 80 -4.79 8.67 -4.18
CA LEU A 80 -5.70 9.81 -4.12
C LEU A 80 -6.44 9.79 -2.78
N ARG A 81 -5.79 10.24 -1.74
CA ARG A 81 -6.32 10.20 -0.37
C ARG A 81 -7.66 10.91 -0.25
N GLU A 82 -7.76 12.12 -0.79
CA GLU A 82 -8.96 12.94 -0.69
C GLU A 82 -10.16 12.32 -1.41
N GLY A 83 -9.93 11.67 -2.53
CA GLY A 83 -10.98 10.99 -3.27
C GLY A 83 -11.63 9.87 -2.48
N GLY A 84 -10.85 9.13 -1.69
CA GLY A 84 -11.35 8.05 -0.85
C GLY A 84 -12.19 8.51 0.32
N LEU A 85 -11.95 9.72 0.83
CA LEU A 85 -12.63 10.27 2.01
C LEU A 85 -14.15 10.37 1.86
N VAL A 86 -14.64 10.52 0.65
CA VAL A 86 -16.05 10.78 0.39
C VAL A 86 -16.85 9.49 0.17
N VAL A 87 -16.24 8.48 -0.44
CA VAL A 87 -16.96 7.30 -0.93
C VAL A 87 -16.51 6.00 -0.28
N SER A 88 -15.38 5.97 0.43
CA SER A 88 -14.81 4.72 0.96
C SER A 88 -13.86 5.01 2.12
N ASP A 89 -13.62 4.00 2.97
CA ASP A 89 -12.53 4.01 3.95
C ASP A 89 -11.18 3.67 3.32
N HIS A 90 -11.17 3.33 2.03
CA HIS A 90 -9.96 3.20 1.21
C HIS A 90 -9.76 4.43 0.33
N ALA A 91 -8.50 4.73 0.00
CA ALA A 91 -8.14 5.72 -1.00
C ALA A 91 -7.72 5.02 -2.29
N PRO A 92 -8.12 5.51 -3.46
CA PRO A 92 -7.72 4.89 -4.73
C PRO A 92 -6.21 4.88 -4.92
N LEU A 93 -5.69 3.77 -5.39
CA LEU A 93 -4.30 3.63 -5.84
C LEU A 93 -4.31 3.67 -7.37
N ILE A 94 -3.60 4.62 -7.93
CA ILE A 94 -3.54 4.84 -9.38
C ILE A 94 -2.13 4.54 -9.87
N VAL A 95 -2.04 3.75 -10.93
CA VAL A 95 -0.77 3.39 -11.58
C VAL A 95 -0.85 3.76 -13.05
N ASP A 96 0.16 4.47 -13.53
CA ASP A 96 0.30 4.79 -14.95
C ASP A 96 1.36 3.90 -15.59
N LEU A 97 0.98 3.30 -16.70
CA LEU A 97 1.87 2.47 -17.52
C LEU A 97 2.00 3.06 -18.91
N ASP A 98 3.17 2.90 -19.50
CA ASP A 98 3.45 3.32 -20.88
C ASP A 98 3.19 2.14 -21.83
N LEU A 99 1.94 1.99 -22.25
CA LEU A 99 1.53 0.90 -23.15
C LEU A 99 1.74 1.30 -24.63
#